data_26b279007c83079e01527bb8391f3619
#
_entry.id   26b279007c83079e01527bb8391f3619
#
_cell.length_a   1.000
_cell.length_b   1.000
_cell.length_c   1.000
_cell.angle_alpha   90.00
_cell.angle_beta   90.00
_cell.angle_gamma   90.00
#
_symmetry.space_group_name_H-M   'P 1'
#
loop_
_entity.id
_entity.type
_entity.pdbx_description
1 polymer ?
#
loop_
_entity_poly.entity_id
_entity_poly.type
_entity_poly.pdbx_seq_one_letter_code
_entity_poly.pdbx_strand_id
1 'polypeptide(L)'
;EHLLLTIAPFPGVLASKEFILEKFGTINRVTWDYKTVLENYSKTSLKAPERFVPRNDVHSHQKAEIISGIQKNIDSIKDLLDKYPEEELDTLTLPHPLLGKLTIREMFYLMSYHPLHHQQQIEQMLGNYFK
;
A
#
# COMPACT_ATOMS: atom_id res chain seq x y z
N GLU A 1 -10.11 8.32 3.28
CA GLU A 1 -10.81 7.16 2.70
C GLU A 1 -9.94 6.43 1.68
N HIS A 2 -9.20 7.14 0.81
CA HIS A 2 -8.32 6.52 -0.18
C HIS A 2 -7.32 5.54 0.46
N LEU A 3 -6.67 5.93 1.58
CA LEU A 3 -5.74 5.05 2.29
C LEU A 3 -6.43 3.78 2.79
N LEU A 4 -7.65 3.91 3.32
CA LEU A 4 -8.41 2.75 3.76
C LEU A 4 -8.74 1.81 2.59
N LEU A 5 -9.13 2.37 1.44
CA LEU A 5 -9.41 1.58 0.24
C LEU A 5 -8.17 0.82 -0.26
N THR A 6 -6.98 1.42 -0.14
CA THR A 6 -5.73 0.78 -0.59
C THR A 6 -5.26 -0.34 0.33
N ILE A 7 -5.48 -0.23 1.64
CA ILE A 7 -4.98 -1.24 2.60
C ILE A 7 -6.00 -2.32 2.94
N ALA A 8 -7.29 -2.07 2.74
CA ALA A 8 -8.37 -2.99 3.15
C ALA A 8 -8.25 -4.40 2.55
N PRO A 9 -7.76 -4.62 1.31
CA PRO A 9 -7.62 -5.96 0.75
C PRO A 9 -6.50 -6.80 1.37
N PHE A 10 -5.49 -6.19 1.98
CA PHE A 10 -4.28 -6.91 2.42
C PHE A 10 -4.52 -7.97 3.49
N PRO A 11 -5.35 -7.74 4.54
CA PRO A 11 -5.57 -8.80 5.53
C PRO A 11 -6.08 -10.10 4.92
N GLY A 12 -7.03 -10.03 3.99
CA GLY A 12 -7.56 -11.20 3.32
C GLY A 12 -6.54 -11.91 2.44
N VAL A 13 -5.75 -11.15 1.69
CA VAL A 13 -4.70 -11.69 0.80
C VAL A 13 -3.59 -12.34 1.62
N LEU A 14 -3.10 -11.67 2.66
CA LEU A 14 -2.01 -12.16 3.50
C LEU A 14 -2.39 -13.37 4.36
N ALA A 15 -3.67 -13.67 4.51
CA ALA A 15 -4.12 -14.80 5.30
C ALA A 15 -3.80 -16.15 4.67
N SER A 16 -3.52 -16.23 3.36
CA SER A 16 -3.21 -17.49 2.67
C SER A 16 -1.98 -17.35 1.78
N LYS A 17 -0.87 -17.95 2.24
CA LYS A 17 0.39 -18.02 1.48
C LYS A 17 0.21 -18.86 0.21
N GLU A 18 -0.54 -19.94 0.30
CA GLU A 18 -0.81 -20.83 -0.83
C GLU A 18 -1.52 -20.09 -1.95
N PHE A 19 -2.50 -19.27 -1.61
CA PHE A 19 -3.21 -18.43 -2.57
C PHE A 19 -2.26 -17.45 -3.26
N ILE A 20 -1.38 -16.80 -2.49
CA ILE A 20 -0.41 -15.85 -3.04
C ILE A 20 0.53 -16.55 -4.01
N LEU A 21 1.09 -17.68 -3.61
CA LEU A 21 2.02 -18.45 -4.44
C LEU A 21 1.35 -18.92 -5.72
N GLU A 22 0.15 -19.48 -5.63
CA GLU A 22 -0.57 -20.03 -6.77
C GLU A 22 -1.03 -18.92 -7.73
N LYS A 23 -1.56 -17.81 -7.21
CA LYS A 23 -2.15 -16.74 -8.02
C LYS A 23 -1.10 -15.79 -8.56
N PHE A 24 -0.15 -15.39 -7.76
CA PHE A 24 0.80 -14.32 -8.10
C PHE A 24 2.23 -14.82 -8.30
N GLY A 25 2.59 -15.96 -7.69
CA GLY A 25 3.90 -16.57 -7.87
C GLY A 25 5.02 -15.86 -7.11
N THR A 26 6.24 -16.09 -7.60
CA THR A 26 7.45 -15.57 -6.99
C THR A 26 8.14 -14.56 -7.89
N ILE A 27 9.02 -13.75 -7.29
CA ILE A 27 9.80 -12.76 -8.04
C ILE A 27 10.98 -13.47 -8.74
N ASN A 28 11.39 -12.97 -9.90
CA ASN A 28 12.51 -13.50 -10.69
C ASN A 28 13.74 -12.60 -10.66
N ARG A 29 13.83 -11.73 -9.64
CA ARG A 29 14.95 -10.83 -9.41
C ARG A 29 15.21 -10.70 -7.92
N VAL A 30 16.33 -10.05 -7.56
CA VAL A 30 16.59 -9.70 -6.17
C VAL A 30 15.57 -8.64 -5.73
N THR A 31 15.05 -8.76 -4.51
CA THR A 31 14.12 -7.78 -3.97
C THR A 31 14.78 -6.40 -3.90
N TRP A 32 14.03 -5.36 -4.24
CA TRP A 32 14.51 -3.98 -4.19
C TRP A 32 14.54 -3.47 -2.75
N ASP A 33 15.48 -2.58 -2.45
CA ASP A 33 15.45 -1.84 -1.20
C ASP A 33 14.40 -0.70 -1.25
N TYR A 34 14.19 -0.07 -0.10
CA TYR A 34 13.20 1.00 0.02
C TYR A 34 13.43 2.13 -0.99
N LYS A 35 14.68 2.59 -1.12
CA LYS A 35 15.03 3.67 -2.05
C LYS A 35 14.71 3.31 -3.48
N THR A 36 15.04 2.10 -3.91
CA THR A 36 14.81 1.64 -5.28
C THR A 36 13.32 1.54 -5.59
N VAL A 37 12.51 1.06 -4.64
CA VAL A 37 11.05 1.03 -4.78
C VAL A 37 10.52 2.44 -5.02
N LEU A 38 10.94 3.42 -4.24
CA LEU A 38 10.49 4.80 -4.39
C LEU A 38 10.95 5.43 -5.70
N GLU A 39 12.17 5.15 -6.13
CA GLU A 39 12.68 5.64 -7.42
C GLU A 39 11.83 5.12 -8.58
N ASN A 40 11.50 3.84 -8.58
CA ASN A 40 10.66 3.25 -9.61
C ASN A 40 9.24 3.79 -9.56
N TYR A 41 8.68 3.96 -8.37
CA TYR A 41 7.34 4.52 -8.20
C TYR A 41 7.26 5.96 -8.73
N SER A 42 8.27 6.79 -8.47
CA SER A 42 8.29 8.18 -8.92
C SER A 42 8.31 8.34 -10.44
N LYS A 43 8.70 7.29 -11.18
CA LYS A 43 8.70 7.27 -12.65
C LYS A 43 7.34 6.91 -13.25
N THR A 44 6.37 6.52 -12.42
CA THR A 44 5.02 6.18 -12.88
C THR A 44 4.15 7.42 -13.01
N SER A 45 2.93 7.25 -13.52
CA SER A 45 1.95 8.34 -13.63
C SER A 45 1.47 8.85 -12.27
N LEU A 46 1.72 8.12 -11.18
CA LEU A 46 1.25 8.41 -9.82
C LEU A 46 -0.27 8.55 -9.71
N LYS A 47 -1.00 8.01 -10.69
CA LYS A 47 -2.46 8.10 -10.74
C LYS A 47 -3.09 6.83 -10.17
N ALA A 48 -3.96 7.00 -9.17
CA ALA A 48 -4.66 5.87 -8.56
C ALA A 48 -5.64 5.23 -9.55
N PRO A 49 -5.73 3.87 -9.59
CA PRO A 49 -6.79 3.20 -10.31
C PRO A 49 -8.16 3.61 -9.76
N GLU A 50 -9.17 3.58 -10.62
CA GLU A 50 -10.53 4.00 -10.26
C GLU A 50 -11.06 3.30 -9.00
N ARG A 51 -10.75 2.00 -8.83
CA ARG A 51 -11.19 1.22 -7.67
C ARG A 51 -10.70 1.76 -6.32
N PHE A 52 -9.62 2.56 -6.31
CA PHE A 52 -9.06 3.17 -5.10
C PHE A 52 -9.43 4.65 -4.95
N VAL A 53 -10.18 5.20 -5.89
CA VAL A 53 -10.67 6.57 -5.80
C VAL A 53 -11.97 6.58 -4.99
N PRO A 54 -12.08 7.42 -3.94
CA PRO A 54 -13.32 7.54 -3.18
C PRO A 54 -14.47 7.95 -4.09
N ARG A 55 -15.62 7.29 -3.95
CA ARG A 55 -16.79 7.54 -4.79
C ARG A 55 -17.77 8.54 -4.20
N ASN A 56 -17.72 8.70 -2.87
CA ASN A 56 -18.63 9.55 -2.14
C ASN A 56 -17.84 10.60 -1.36
N ASP A 57 -18.45 11.75 -1.14
CA ASP A 57 -17.89 12.76 -0.27
C ASP A 57 -17.80 12.21 1.15
N VAL A 58 -16.66 12.49 1.81
CA VAL A 58 -16.45 12.10 3.20
C VAL A 58 -16.84 13.25 4.10
N HIS A 59 -17.76 13.00 5.01
CA HIS A 59 -18.21 13.98 5.98
C HIS A 59 -17.37 13.90 7.25
N SER A 60 -17.29 15.03 7.98
CA SER A 60 -16.47 15.13 9.20
C SER A 60 -16.85 14.09 10.27
N HIS A 61 -18.12 13.68 10.34
CA HIS A 61 -18.57 12.67 11.30
C HIS A 61 -18.07 11.25 10.97
N GLN A 62 -17.55 11.03 9.76
CA GLN A 62 -16.98 9.73 9.34
C GLN A 62 -15.49 9.62 9.67
N LYS A 63 -14.86 10.69 10.12
CA LYS A 63 -13.41 10.72 10.37
C LYS A 63 -12.97 9.64 11.37
N ALA A 64 -13.64 9.53 12.50
CA ALA A 64 -13.29 8.56 13.54
C ALA A 64 -13.43 7.11 13.03
N GLU A 65 -14.47 6.84 12.26
CA GLU A 65 -14.71 5.53 11.66
C GLU A 65 -13.63 5.16 10.65
N ILE A 66 -13.23 6.10 9.78
CA ILE A 66 -12.18 5.89 8.79
C ILE A 66 -10.83 5.64 9.47
N ILE A 67 -10.47 6.44 10.46
CA ILE A 67 -9.22 6.27 11.22
C ILE A 67 -9.21 4.93 11.94
N SER A 68 -10.31 4.56 12.57
CA SER A 68 -10.46 3.26 13.24
C SER A 68 -10.30 2.10 12.25
N GLY A 69 -10.90 2.22 11.06
CA GLY A 69 -10.77 1.23 9.99
C GLY A 69 -9.33 1.08 9.51
N ILE A 70 -8.62 2.18 9.33
CA ILE A 70 -7.20 2.16 8.95
C ILE A 70 -6.37 1.47 10.03
N GLN A 71 -6.55 1.84 11.31
CA GLN A 71 -5.80 1.26 12.41
C GLN A 71 -6.05 -0.25 12.54
N LYS A 72 -7.30 -0.66 12.41
CA LYS A 72 -7.68 -2.07 12.47
C LYS A 72 -7.01 -2.89 11.36
N ASN A 73 -6.98 -2.37 10.15
CA ASN A 73 -6.33 -3.03 9.03
C ASN A 73 -4.82 -3.09 9.20
N ILE A 74 -4.19 -2.01 9.68
CA ILE A 74 -2.76 -1.99 9.96
C ILE A 74 -2.39 -3.04 11.02
N ASP A 75 -3.15 -3.12 12.10
CA ASP A 75 -2.90 -4.10 13.16
C ASP A 75 -3.01 -5.53 12.63
N SER A 76 -4.03 -5.81 11.83
CA SER A 76 -4.22 -7.10 11.17
C SER A 76 -3.07 -7.44 10.23
N ILE A 77 -2.64 -6.48 9.41
CA ILE A 77 -1.52 -6.64 8.48
C ILE A 77 -0.24 -6.97 9.24
N LYS A 78 0.05 -6.24 10.32
CA LYS A 78 1.25 -6.47 11.14
C LYS A 78 1.24 -7.88 11.73
N ASP A 79 0.12 -8.32 12.28
CA ASP A 79 -0.01 -9.67 12.85
C ASP A 79 0.19 -10.74 11.79
N LEU A 80 -0.33 -10.54 10.58
CA LEU A 80 -0.16 -11.48 9.48
C LEU A 80 1.28 -11.51 8.96
N LEU A 81 1.91 -10.35 8.81
CA LEU A 81 3.31 -10.26 8.34
C LEU A 81 4.27 -10.94 9.30
N ASP A 82 4.01 -10.90 10.61
CA ASP A 82 4.83 -11.57 11.62
C ASP A 82 4.89 -13.10 11.43
N LYS A 83 3.92 -13.66 10.71
CA LYS A 83 3.88 -15.09 10.40
C LYS A 83 4.66 -15.47 9.13
N TYR A 84 5.20 -14.49 8.41
CA TYR A 84 5.98 -14.72 7.20
C TYR A 84 7.47 -14.70 7.52
N PRO A 85 8.23 -15.80 7.20
CA PRO A 85 9.69 -15.74 7.24
C PRO A 85 10.22 -14.65 6.31
N GLU A 86 11.39 -14.10 6.64
CA GLU A 86 12.02 -13.04 5.85
C GLU A 86 12.19 -13.44 4.38
N GLU A 87 12.58 -14.70 4.13
CA GLU A 87 12.73 -15.21 2.77
C GLU A 87 11.43 -15.13 1.96
N GLU A 88 10.29 -15.44 2.57
CA GLU A 88 9.00 -15.36 1.90
C GLU A 88 8.59 -13.93 1.59
N LEU A 89 8.95 -12.98 2.45
CA LEU A 89 8.72 -11.56 2.19
C LEU A 89 9.50 -11.06 0.98
N ASP A 90 10.63 -11.69 0.69
CA ASP A 90 11.51 -11.31 -0.42
C ASP A 90 11.28 -12.14 -1.70
N THR A 91 10.42 -13.13 -1.66
CA THR A 91 10.16 -14.01 -2.81
C THR A 91 8.71 -14.04 -3.28
N LEU A 92 7.75 -14.08 -2.36
CA LEU A 92 6.33 -14.05 -2.72
C LEU A 92 5.94 -12.68 -3.22
N THR A 93 5.03 -12.63 -4.19
CA THR A 93 4.68 -11.39 -4.88
C THR A 93 3.22 -11.03 -4.75
N LEU A 94 2.97 -9.72 -4.87
CA LEU A 94 1.63 -9.14 -4.99
C LEU A 94 1.62 -8.20 -6.20
N PRO A 95 0.49 -8.07 -6.90
CA PRO A 95 0.41 -7.17 -8.05
C PRO A 95 0.19 -5.73 -7.60
N HIS A 96 1.00 -4.81 -8.13
CA HIS A 96 0.81 -3.38 -7.94
C HIS A 96 0.29 -2.77 -9.25
N PRO A 97 -0.71 -1.86 -9.19
CA PRO A 97 -1.32 -1.31 -10.41
C PRO A 97 -0.37 -0.58 -11.34
N LEU A 98 0.67 0.07 -10.79
CA LEU A 98 1.61 0.89 -11.56
C LEU A 98 2.97 0.22 -11.76
N LEU A 99 3.42 -0.61 -10.81
CA LEU A 99 4.74 -1.24 -10.83
C LEU A 99 4.71 -2.72 -11.21
N GLY A 100 3.51 -3.29 -11.36
CA GLY A 100 3.38 -4.70 -11.67
C GLY A 100 3.70 -5.58 -10.47
N LYS A 101 4.46 -6.65 -10.72
CA LYS A 101 4.77 -7.65 -9.69
C LYS A 101 5.84 -7.13 -8.72
N LEU A 102 5.47 -6.98 -7.44
CA LEU A 102 6.38 -6.60 -6.35
C LEU A 102 6.44 -7.71 -5.31
N THR A 103 7.58 -7.85 -4.62
CA THR A 103 7.63 -8.73 -3.45
C THR A 103 6.73 -8.14 -2.33
N ILE A 104 6.35 -8.98 -1.38
CA ILE A 104 5.55 -8.52 -0.24
C ILE A 104 6.29 -7.39 0.48
N ARG A 105 7.60 -7.53 0.70
CA ARG A 105 8.42 -6.49 1.32
C ARG A 105 8.37 -5.18 0.54
N GLU A 106 8.55 -5.24 -0.77
CA GLU A 106 8.51 -4.06 -1.64
C GLU A 106 7.13 -3.38 -1.59
N MET A 107 6.07 -4.16 -1.60
CA MET A 107 4.71 -3.63 -1.51
C MET A 107 4.53 -2.84 -0.22
N PHE A 108 5.03 -3.34 0.91
CA PHE A 108 4.87 -2.64 2.18
C PHE A 108 5.87 -1.51 2.40
N TYR A 109 7.01 -1.50 1.73
CA TYR A 109 7.83 -0.30 1.62
C TYR A 109 7.01 0.83 0.97
N LEU A 110 6.32 0.51 -0.12
CA LEU A 110 5.51 1.49 -0.83
C LEU A 110 4.31 1.92 0.01
N MET A 111 3.64 1.00 0.70
CA MET A 111 2.51 1.32 1.56
C MET A 111 2.91 2.18 2.76
N SER A 112 4.12 2.03 3.27
CA SER A 112 4.61 2.90 4.35
C SER A 112 4.95 4.30 3.87
N TYR A 113 5.36 4.45 2.61
CA TYR A 113 5.61 5.76 1.98
C TYR A 113 4.33 6.49 1.57
N HIS A 114 3.29 5.76 1.19
CA HIS A 114 2.06 6.31 0.62
C HIS A 114 1.43 7.43 1.46
N PRO A 115 1.26 7.29 2.79
CA PRO A 115 0.75 8.39 3.62
C PRO A 115 1.67 9.61 3.62
N LEU A 116 2.97 9.42 3.60
CA LEU A 116 3.94 10.52 3.56
C LEU A 116 3.86 11.29 2.24
N HIS A 117 3.65 10.58 1.14
CA HIS A 117 3.47 11.19 -0.18
C HIS A 117 2.24 12.11 -0.19
N HIS A 118 1.12 11.65 0.35
CA HIS A 118 -0.10 12.46 0.44
C HIS A 118 0.06 13.64 1.39
N GLN A 119 0.78 13.46 2.51
CA GLN A 119 1.09 14.55 3.43
C GLN A 119 1.85 15.67 2.72
N GLN A 120 2.87 15.32 1.94
CA GLN A 120 3.66 16.28 1.17
C GLN A 120 2.80 17.04 0.16
N GLN A 121 1.90 16.35 -0.53
CA GLN A 121 0.95 16.98 -1.46
C GLN A 121 0.04 18.00 -0.77
N ILE A 122 -0.49 17.63 0.39
CA ILE A 122 -1.37 18.52 1.18
C ILE A 122 -0.59 19.74 1.64
N GLU A 123 0.61 19.57 2.15
CA GLU A 123 1.46 20.68 2.61
C GLU A 123 1.80 21.64 1.47
N GLN A 124 2.08 21.14 0.28
CA GLN A 124 2.32 21.96 -0.91
C GLN A 124 1.07 22.75 -1.31
N MET A 125 -0.09 22.13 -1.29
CA MET A 125 -1.36 22.80 -1.60
C MET A 125 -1.65 23.91 -0.61
N LEU A 126 -1.46 23.66 0.69
CA LEU A 126 -1.68 24.68 1.74
C LEU A 126 -0.66 25.81 1.62
N GLY A 127 0.60 25.50 1.36
CA GLY A 127 1.65 26.50 1.15
C GLY A 127 1.34 27.43 -0.03
N ASN A 128 0.83 26.88 -1.13
CA ASN A 128 0.43 27.67 -2.28
C ASN A 128 -0.82 28.51 -2.01
N TYR A 129 -1.74 28.00 -1.20
CA TYR A 129 -2.96 28.72 -0.83
C TYR A 129 -2.66 29.97 0.01
N PHE A 130 -1.68 29.87 0.92
CA PHE A 130 -1.33 30.95 1.84
C PHE A 130 -0.22 31.89 1.31
N LYS A 131 0.26 31.67 0.11
CA LYS A 131 1.15 32.59 -0.58
C LYS A 131 0.33 33.74 -1.18
#